data_d102fb3f1d0cd7d1e77227d98e75f5f4
#
_entry.id   d102fb3f1d0cd7d1e77227d98e75f5f4
#
_cell.length_a   1.000
_cell.length_b   1.000
_cell.length_c   1.000
_cell.angle_alpha   90.00
_cell.angle_beta   90.00
_cell.angle_gamma   90.00
#
_symmetry.space_group_name_H-M   'P 1'
#
loop_
_entity.id
_entity.type
_entity.pdbx_description
1 polymer ?
#
loop_
_entity_poly.entity_id
_entity_poly.type
_entity_poly.pdbx_seq_one_letter_code
_entity_poly.pdbx_strand_id
1 'polypeptide(L)'
;MASPEGYRKALRLMKQAEKFHRPVICFINTSGAYPGMEAEEKGQGEAIARNLFEMSALKVPVLSIVIGEGGSGGALGLAVGNEVWMLEYSTYSILSPEGFASILWKDGKRAKEAAEV
;
A
#
# COMPACT_ATOMS: atom_id res chain seq x y z
N MET A 1 -3.48 9.19 -1.76
CA MET A 1 -4.02 8.22 -0.78
C MET A 1 -5.27 7.59 -1.35
N ALA A 2 -5.34 6.27 -1.36
CA ALA A 2 -6.47 5.58 -1.96
C ALA A 2 -7.67 5.48 -0.98
N SER A 3 -8.87 5.59 -1.53
CA SER A 3 -10.13 5.36 -0.83
C SER A 3 -10.51 3.87 -0.83
N PRO A 4 -11.48 3.44 0.00
CA PRO A 4 -11.97 2.06 -0.02
C PRO A 4 -12.45 1.61 -1.40
N GLU A 5 -13.10 2.49 -2.13
CA GLU A 5 -13.58 2.22 -3.49
C GLU A 5 -12.40 1.97 -4.46
N GLY A 6 -11.29 2.67 -4.27
CA GLY A 6 -10.07 2.48 -5.06
C GLY A 6 -9.48 1.09 -4.86
N TYR A 7 -9.36 0.63 -3.63
CA TYR A 7 -8.90 -0.73 -3.32
C TYR A 7 -9.85 -1.80 -3.87
N ARG A 8 -11.15 -1.61 -3.74
CA ARG A 8 -12.15 -2.53 -4.28
C ARG A 8 -12.13 -2.58 -5.80
N LYS A 9 -11.95 -1.43 -6.45
CA LYS A 9 -11.79 -1.36 -7.90
C LYS A 9 -10.54 -2.12 -8.36
N ALA A 10 -9.42 -1.92 -7.67
CA ALA A 10 -8.18 -2.64 -7.95
C ALA A 10 -8.38 -4.16 -7.86
N LEU A 11 -9.01 -4.64 -6.79
CA LEU A 11 -9.29 -6.06 -6.60
C LEU A 11 -10.19 -6.62 -7.71
N ARG A 12 -11.21 -5.88 -8.09
CA ARG A 12 -12.09 -6.29 -9.19
C ARG A 12 -11.33 -6.46 -10.50
N LEU A 13 -10.42 -5.52 -10.81
CA LEU A 13 -9.58 -5.60 -12.01
C LEU A 13 -8.58 -6.76 -11.93
N MET A 14 -8.03 -7.05 -10.75
CA MET A 14 -7.14 -8.20 -10.55
C MET A 14 -7.86 -9.52 -10.78
N LYS A 15 -9.08 -9.66 -10.29
CA LYS A 15 -9.91 -10.85 -10.51
C LYS A 15 -10.31 -11.01 -11.98
N GLN A 16 -10.54 -9.91 -12.67
CA GLN A 16 -10.80 -9.93 -14.10
C GLN A 16 -9.55 -10.36 -14.88
N ALA A 17 -8.37 -9.88 -14.49
CA ALA A 17 -7.10 -10.32 -15.07
C ALA A 17 -6.88 -11.82 -14.87
N GLU A 18 -7.16 -12.34 -13.68
CA GLU A 18 -7.11 -13.79 -13.40
C GLU A 18 -8.04 -14.57 -14.31
N LYS A 19 -9.27 -14.12 -14.49
CA LYS A 19 -10.26 -14.75 -15.38
C LYS A 19 -9.75 -14.87 -16.81
N PHE A 20 -9.04 -13.88 -17.30
CA PHE A 20 -8.51 -13.84 -18.66
C PHE A 20 -7.05 -14.27 -18.77
N HIS A 21 -6.49 -14.87 -17.72
CA HIS A 21 -5.08 -15.32 -17.68
C HIS A 21 -4.07 -14.23 -18.03
N ARG A 22 -4.27 -13.03 -17.47
CA ARG A 22 -3.36 -11.90 -17.65
C ARG A 22 -2.56 -11.64 -16.38
N PRO A 23 -1.28 -11.30 -16.48
CA PRO A 23 -0.51 -10.87 -15.32
C PRO A 23 -1.06 -9.54 -14.76
N VAL A 24 -0.83 -9.33 -13.46
CA VAL A 24 -1.18 -8.10 -12.77
C VAL A 24 0.11 -7.34 -12.45
N ILE A 25 0.16 -6.07 -12.80
CA ILE A 25 1.25 -5.17 -12.44
C ILE A 25 0.67 -4.02 -11.63
N CYS A 26 1.15 -3.84 -10.41
CA CYS A 26 0.76 -2.76 -9.50
C CYS A 26 1.88 -1.74 -9.41
N PHE A 27 1.58 -0.48 -9.69
CA PHE A 27 2.49 0.64 -9.43
C PHE A 27 2.07 1.32 -8.14
N ILE A 28 2.99 1.39 -7.17
CA ILE A 28 2.71 1.90 -5.83
C ILE A 28 3.40 3.25 -5.65
N ASN A 29 2.59 4.28 -5.43
CA ASN A 29 3.04 5.61 -5.06
C ASN A 29 1.98 6.26 -4.17
N THR A 30 2.07 6.00 -2.88
CA THR A 30 1.10 6.48 -1.88
C THR A 30 1.76 6.67 -0.51
N SER A 31 1.37 7.73 0.19
CA SER A 31 1.75 7.92 1.60
C SER A 31 0.99 7.03 2.57
N GLY A 32 -0.06 6.36 2.09
CA GLY A 32 -0.90 5.47 2.89
C GLY A 32 -2.34 5.43 2.39
N ALA A 33 -3.20 4.74 3.12
CA ALA A 33 -4.64 4.75 2.88
C ALA A 33 -5.24 6.09 3.35
N TYR A 34 -6.30 6.54 2.69
CA TYR A 34 -7.00 7.76 3.11
C TYR A 34 -7.63 7.57 4.49
N PRO A 35 -7.29 8.41 5.51
CA PRO A 35 -7.67 8.20 6.90
C PRO A 35 -8.95 8.95 7.29
N GLY A 36 -9.73 9.43 6.33
CA GLY A 36 -10.93 10.23 6.61
C GLY A 36 -12.06 9.39 7.22
N MET A 37 -12.96 10.07 7.96
CA MET A 37 -14.13 9.43 8.58
C MET A 37 -14.98 8.69 7.53
N GLU A 38 -15.21 9.31 6.39
CA GLU A 38 -15.94 8.68 5.29
C GLU A 38 -15.30 7.38 4.81
N ALA A 39 -13.96 7.31 4.80
CA ALA A 39 -13.24 6.08 4.44
C ALA A 39 -13.44 4.99 5.50
N GLU A 40 -13.43 5.35 6.78
CA GLU A 40 -13.74 4.41 7.86
C GLU A 40 -15.17 3.88 7.78
N GLU A 41 -16.15 4.77 7.55
CA GLU A 41 -17.55 4.40 7.37
C GLU A 41 -17.76 3.44 6.19
N LYS A 42 -16.97 3.58 5.12
CA LYS A 42 -17.01 2.75 3.94
C LYS A 42 -16.11 1.51 4.02
N GLY A 43 -15.51 1.25 5.16
CA GLY A 43 -14.73 0.05 5.43
C GLY A 43 -13.34 0.04 4.83
N GLN A 44 -12.54 1.09 5.05
CA GLN A 44 -11.16 1.19 4.56
C GLN A 44 -10.29 0.00 4.99
N GLY A 45 -10.33 -0.35 6.27
CA GLY A 45 -9.55 -1.47 6.80
C GLY A 45 -9.96 -2.81 6.18
N GLU A 46 -11.26 -3.04 6.01
CA GLU A 46 -11.78 -4.25 5.35
C GLU A 46 -11.35 -4.32 3.89
N ALA A 47 -11.41 -3.21 3.17
CA ALA A 47 -11.01 -3.17 1.76
C ALA A 47 -9.52 -3.52 1.57
N ILE A 48 -8.65 -3.00 2.44
CA ILE A 48 -7.22 -3.33 2.44
C ILE A 48 -6.99 -4.79 2.81
N ALA A 49 -7.61 -5.26 3.90
CA ALA A 49 -7.47 -6.64 4.36
C ALA A 49 -7.94 -7.64 3.29
N ARG A 50 -9.03 -7.34 2.61
CA ARG A 50 -9.54 -8.16 1.52
C ARG A 50 -8.58 -8.20 0.33
N ASN A 51 -7.96 -7.08 -0.02
CA ASN A 51 -6.92 -7.06 -1.05
C ASN A 51 -5.75 -7.97 -0.68
N LEU A 52 -5.26 -7.91 0.57
CA LEU A 52 -4.18 -8.78 1.03
C LEU A 52 -4.54 -10.26 0.87
N PHE A 53 -5.71 -10.64 1.33
CA PHE A 53 -6.19 -12.02 1.27
C PHE A 53 -6.38 -12.51 -0.17
N GLU A 54 -7.10 -11.74 -0.98
CA GLU A 54 -7.45 -12.14 -2.34
C GLU A 54 -6.25 -12.08 -3.30
N MET A 55 -5.33 -11.11 -3.14
CA MET A 55 -4.11 -11.04 -3.96
C MET A 55 -3.22 -12.25 -3.73
N SER A 56 -3.11 -12.74 -2.49
CA SER A 56 -2.33 -13.94 -2.19
C SER A 56 -2.90 -15.21 -2.81
N ALA A 57 -4.16 -15.22 -3.17
CA ALA A 57 -4.85 -16.34 -3.80
C ALA A 57 -4.92 -16.27 -5.33
N LEU A 58 -4.49 -15.17 -5.95
CA LEU A 58 -4.51 -15.02 -7.40
C LEU A 58 -3.62 -16.07 -8.08
N LYS A 59 -4.13 -16.67 -9.15
CA LYS A 59 -3.47 -17.73 -9.93
C LYS A 59 -2.74 -17.20 -11.16
N VAL A 60 -2.55 -15.90 -11.26
CA VAL A 60 -1.76 -15.24 -12.30
C VAL A 60 -0.57 -14.53 -11.67
N PRO A 61 0.52 -14.29 -12.41
CA PRO A 61 1.66 -13.55 -11.88
C PRO A 61 1.25 -12.15 -11.43
N VAL A 62 1.70 -11.75 -10.25
CA VAL A 62 1.48 -10.42 -9.69
C VAL A 62 2.83 -9.79 -9.38
N LEU A 63 3.12 -8.66 -10.01
CA LEU A 63 4.31 -7.86 -9.78
C LEU A 63 3.89 -6.52 -9.18
N SER A 64 4.44 -6.21 -8.01
CA SER A 64 4.22 -4.93 -7.33
C SER A 64 5.50 -4.09 -7.40
N ILE A 65 5.41 -2.87 -7.89
CA ILE A 65 6.55 -1.97 -8.09
C ILE A 65 6.33 -0.68 -7.31
N VAL A 66 7.18 -0.42 -6.33
CA VAL A 66 7.20 0.86 -5.61
C VAL A 66 7.97 1.86 -6.45
N ILE A 67 7.25 2.85 -6.99
CA ILE A 67 7.82 3.85 -7.92
C ILE A 67 8.14 5.19 -7.25
N GLY A 68 7.75 5.37 -6.02
CA GLY A 68 7.98 6.59 -5.26
C GLY A 68 7.86 6.29 -3.77
N GLU A 69 6.73 6.60 -3.19
CA GLU A 69 6.45 6.38 -1.78
C GLU A 69 5.51 5.18 -1.59
N GLY A 70 5.90 4.26 -0.72
CA GLY A 70 5.05 3.16 -0.27
C GLY A 70 4.83 3.26 1.23
N GLY A 71 3.68 3.80 1.66
CA GLY A 71 3.36 4.08 3.05
C GLY A 71 2.37 3.09 3.67
N SER A 72 2.77 2.49 4.80
CA SER A 72 1.91 1.76 5.72
C SER A 72 1.05 0.66 5.07
N GLY A 73 -0.09 0.35 5.67
CA GLY A 73 -1.08 -0.61 5.16
C GLY A 73 -1.69 -0.22 3.82
N GLY A 74 -1.71 1.07 3.49
CA GLY A 74 -2.20 1.56 2.20
C GLY A 74 -1.37 1.07 1.02
N ALA A 75 -0.05 1.10 1.16
CA ALA A 75 0.86 0.51 0.18
C ALA A 75 0.80 -1.02 0.21
N LEU A 76 0.74 -1.61 1.41
CA LEU A 76 0.67 -3.05 1.58
C LEU A 76 -0.55 -3.66 0.88
N GLY A 77 -1.67 -2.96 0.85
CA GLY A 77 -2.88 -3.38 0.13
C GLY A 77 -2.69 -3.61 -1.38
N LEU A 78 -1.54 -3.25 -1.93
CA LEU A 78 -1.16 -3.47 -3.33
C LEU A 78 0.22 -4.13 -3.46
N ALA A 79 0.94 -4.33 -2.37
CA ALA A 79 2.32 -4.85 -2.37
C ALA A 79 2.42 -6.37 -2.18
N VAL A 80 1.30 -7.07 -2.09
CA VAL A 80 1.26 -8.53 -1.96
C VAL A 80 1.33 -9.15 -3.34
N GLY A 81 2.52 -9.33 -3.84
CA GLY A 81 2.76 -9.93 -5.16
C GLY A 81 3.72 -11.11 -5.08
N ASN A 82 3.90 -11.80 -6.20
CA ASN A 82 4.93 -12.84 -6.33
C ASN A 82 6.33 -12.24 -6.26
N GLU A 83 6.49 -11.02 -6.77
CA GLU A 83 7.68 -10.21 -6.66
C GLU A 83 7.31 -8.79 -6.27
N VAL A 84 8.15 -8.15 -5.48
CA VAL A 84 8.05 -6.72 -5.13
C VAL A 84 9.33 -6.05 -5.56
N TRP A 85 9.23 -5.10 -6.45
CA TRP A 85 10.34 -4.30 -6.94
C TRP A 85 10.26 -2.89 -6.38
N MET A 86 11.41 -2.23 -6.30
CA MET A 86 11.50 -0.83 -5.91
C MET A 86 12.42 -0.10 -6.87
N LEU A 87 12.03 1.10 -7.28
CA LEU A 87 12.94 1.98 -8.00
C LEU A 87 13.99 2.53 -7.04
N GLU A 88 15.16 2.85 -7.58
CA GLU A 88 16.16 3.62 -6.85
C GLU A 88 15.53 4.91 -6.32
N TYR A 89 15.86 5.30 -5.09
CA TYR A 89 15.30 6.45 -4.37
C TYR A 89 13.81 6.34 -4.00
N SER A 90 13.15 5.22 -4.26
CA SER A 90 11.82 4.97 -3.69
C SER A 90 11.91 4.55 -2.22
N THR A 91 10.83 4.74 -1.48
CA THR A 91 10.75 4.36 -0.07
C THR A 91 9.58 3.45 0.19
N TYR A 92 9.75 2.49 1.10
CA TYR A 92 8.67 1.63 1.57
C TYR A 92 8.77 1.51 3.09
N SER A 93 7.83 2.11 3.81
CA SER A 93 7.91 2.19 5.27
C SER A 93 6.53 2.12 5.92
N ILE A 94 6.50 1.68 7.18
CA ILE A 94 5.28 1.67 8.00
C ILE A 94 4.89 3.07 8.42
N LEU A 95 5.89 3.89 8.81
CA LEU A 95 5.71 5.25 9.31
C LEU A 95 6.56 6.23 8.54
N SER A 96 6.06 7.46 8.39
CA SER A 96 6.92 8.56 7.95
C SER A 96 7.98 8.89 9.02
N PRO A 97 9.10 9.53 8.66
CA PRO A 97 10.08 9.98 9.65
C PRO A 97 9.48 10.85 10.76
N GLU A 98 8.52 11.70 10.41
CA GLU A 98 7.77 12.54 11.36
C GLU A 98 6.92 11.68 12.30
N GLY A 99 6.21 10.70 11.76
CA GLY A 99 5.40 9.76 12.55
C GLY A 99 6.25 8.92 13.48
N PHE A 100 7.38 8.42 13.00
CA PHE A 100 8.35 7.67 13.79
C PHE A 100 8.87 8.51 14.96
N ALA A 101 9.36 9.71 14.69
CA ALA A 101 9.89 10.61 15.71
C ALA A 101 8.83 10.99 16.75
N SER A 102 7.59 11.24 16.31
CA SER A 102 6.50 11.61 17.21
C SER A 102 6.06 10.47 18.10
N ILE A 103 5.94 9.26 17.57
CA ILE A 103 5.44 8.10 18.32
C ILE A 103 6.50 7.49 19.20
N LEU A 104 7.70 7.23 18.69
CA LEU A 104 8.74 6.52 19.43
C LEU A 104 9.60 7.45 20.30
N TRP A 105 9.95 8.61 19.77
CA TRP A 105 10.80 9.56 20.50
C TRP A 105 10.01 10.68 21.17
N LYS A 106 8.71 10.76 20.90
CA LYS A 106 7.80 11.82 21.42
C LYS A 106 8.29 13.24 21.09
N ASP A 107 9.02 13.38 19.99
CA ASP A 107 9.57 14.64 19.49
C ASP A 107 9.60 14.65 17.95
N GLY A 108 8.56 15.20 17.34
CA GLY A 108 8.44 15.31 15.89
C GLY A 108 9.50 16.19 15.21
N LYS A 109 10.22 17.03 15.98
CA LYS A 109 11.29 17.86 15.44
C LYS A 109 12.52 17.04 15.02
N ARG A 110 12.63 15.81 15.51
CA ARG A 110 13.72 14.88 15.19
C ARG A 110 13.47 14.06 13.93
N ALA A 111 12.53 14.48 13.09
CA ALA A 111 12.19 13.75 11.86
C ALA A 111 13.38 13.53 10.91
N LYS A 112 14.29 14.49 10.81
CA LYS A 112 15.51 14.34 10.00
C LYS A 112 16.39 13.20 10.49
N GLU A 113 16.59 13.12 11.80
CA GLU A 113 17.36 12.03 12.44
C GLU A 113 16.66 10.69 12.22
N ALA A 114 15.32 10.66 12.33
CA ALA A 114 14.53 9.47 12.07
C ALA A 114 14.63 8.98 10.62
N ALA A 115 14.81 9.88 9.66
CA ALA A 115 14.96 9.53 8.25
C ALA A 115 16.30 8.84 7.93
N GLU A 116 17.29 8.94 8.82
CA GLU A 116 18.62 8.34 8.66
C GLU A 116 18.69 6.92 9.27
N VAL A 117 17.70 6.53 10.03
CA VAL A 117 17.60 5.21 10.66
C VAL A 117 16.98 4.20 9.71
#